data_b88bb00c2457330e7369f11a1b2c1779
#
_entry.id   b88bb00c2457330e7369f11a1b2c1779
#
_cell.length_a   1.000
_cell.length_b   1.000
_cell.length_c   1.000
_cell.angle_alpha   90.00
_cell.angle_beta   90.00
_cell.angle_gamma   90.00
#
_symmetry.space_group_name_H-M   'P 1'
#
loop_
_entity.id
_entity.type
_entity.pdbx_description
1 polymer ?
#
loop_
_entity_poly.entity_id
_entity_poly.type
_entity_poly.pdbx_seq_one_letter_code
_entity_poly.pdbx_strand_id
1 'polypeptide(L)'
;MHQGKDVLIVYDDLSKHAVAYRTISLLLGRSPGREAYPGDVFYLHSRLLERSSRLNSGGSITALPIIETQDGDVSAYIPTNVISITDGQIFLESDLFFEGQRPAVNVGLSVSRVGGAAQTKAMKKASGSLRINLAQYREMKEFTQFASDLDDATKRQLQHGQVLMELLKQPLNHPMSHADMVIVLVVADAGI
;
A
#
# COMPACT_ATOMS: atom_id res chain seq x y z
N MET A 1 -12.56 12.19 17.06
CA MET A 1 -13.64 11.25 16.73
C MET A 1 -14.91 11.52 17.55
N HIS A 2 -14.93 11.44 18.88
CA HIS A 2 -16.13 11.69 19.71
C HIS A 2 -16.74 13.09 19.60
N GLN A 3 -16.06 14.04 18.99
CA GLN A 3 -16.55 15.38 18.66
C GLN A 3 -17.17 15.47 17.25
N GLY A 4 -17.39 14.36 16.57
CA GLY A 4 -17.91 14.32 15.21
C GLY A 4 -16.88 14.73 14.12
N LYS A 5 -15.58 14.80 14.47
CA LYS A 5 -14.50 15.17 13.53
C LYS A 5 -13.84 13.95 12.94
N ASP A 6 -13.37 14.08 11.69
CA ASP A 6 -12.53 13.11 11.03
C ASP A 6 -11.06 13.44 11.30
N VAL A 7 -10.27 12.42 11.65
CA VAL A 7 -8.87 12.56 12.06
C VAL A 7 -8.02 11.58 11.27
N LEU A 8 -6.89 12.05 10.77
CA LEU A 8 -5.82 11.22 10.17
C LEU A 8 -4.65 11.17 11.16
N ILE A 9 -4.17 9.97 11.47
CA ILE A 9 -3.00 9.74 12.32
C ILE A 9 -1.95 8.97 11.52
N VAL A 10 -0.72 9.45 11.53
CA VAL A 10 0.44 8.74 10.98
C VAL A 10 1.31 8.30 12.16
N TYR A 11 1.60 6.99 12.24
CA TYR A 11 2.56 6.42 13.20
C TYR A 11 3.88 6.15 12.50
N ASP A 12 4.84 7.04 12.65
CA ASP A 12 6.17 6.95 12.05
C ASP A 12 7.23 6.70 13.13
N ASP A 13 7.62 5.43 13.42
CA ASP A 13 7.07 4.22 12.85
C ASP A 13 6.82 3.16 13.96
N LEU A 14 6.04 2.15 13.65
CA LEU A 14 5.74 1.07 14.61
C LEU A 14 6.85 0.02 14.67
N SER A 15 7.78 -0.05 13.71
CA SER A 15 8.97 -0.90 13.81
C SER A 15 9.87 -0.44 14.95
N LYS A 16 10.15 0.86 15.03
CA LYS A 16 10.91 1.46 16.15
C LYS A 16 10.16 1.33 17.48
N HIS A 17 8.85 1.48 17.47
CA HIS A 17 8.01 1.25 18.64
C HIS A 17 8.14 -0.19 19.16
N ALA A 18 8.10 -1.19 18.27
CA ALA A 18 8.31 -2.59 18.64
C ALA A 18 9.71 -2.84 19.22
N VAL A 19 10.76 -2.26 18.62
CA VAL A 19 12.14 -2.37 19.11
C VAL A 19 12.29 -1.76 20.50
N ALA A 20 11.72 -0.58 20.73
CA ALA A 20 11.73 0.06 22.05
C ALA A 20 11.03 -0.80 23.10
N TYR A 21 9.85 -1.36 22.76
CA TYR A 21 9.13 -2.25 23.67
C TYR A 21 9.86 -3.55 23.96
N ARG A 22 10.54 -4.15 22.96
CA ARG A 22 11.42 -5.30 23.12
C ARG A 22 12.55 -4.99 24.10
N THR A 23 13.20 -3.85 23.92
CA THR A 23 14.32 -3.42 24.78
C THR A 23 13.87 -3.28 26.25
N ILE A 24 12.75 -2.58 26.49
CA ILE A 24 12.19 -2.43 27.84
C ILE A 24 11.84 -3.80 28.45
N SER A 25 11.22 -4.68 27.67
CA SER A 25 10.81 -6.00 28.14
C SER A 25 12.02 -6.88 28.52
N LEU A 26 13.11 -6.83 27.75
CA LEU A 26 14.34 -7.55 28.04
C LEU A 26 15.04 -6.99 29.30
N LEU A 27 15.08 -5.67 29.45
CA LEU A 27 15.64 -5.03 30.67
C LEU A 27 14.86 -5.40 31.93
N LEU A 28 13.54 -5.63 31.80
CA LEU A 28 12.69 -6.10 32.88
C LEU A 28 12.77 -7.62 33.12
N GLY A 29 13.65 -8.33 32.41
CA GLY A 29 13.82 -9.78 32.54
C GLY A 29 12.66 -10.62 32.01
N ARG A 30 11.82 -10.07 31.17
CA ARG A 30 10.72 -10.84 30.53
C ARG A 30 11.28 -11.80 29.48
N SER A 31 10.75 -13.03 29.47
CA SER A 31 11.16 -14.05 28.50
C SER A 31 10.87 -13.59 27.05
N PRO A 32 11.86 -13.65 26.15
CA PRO A 32 11.66 -13.32 24.76
C PRO A 32 10.87 -14.41 24.02
N GLY A 33 10.05 -13.99 23.06
CA GLY A 33 9.35 -14.86 22.11
C GLY A 33 10.00 -14.83 20.73
N ARG A 34 9.18 -14.92 19.68
CA ARG A 34 9.61 -14.91 18.29
C ARG A 34 10.42 -13.63 17.97
N GLU A 35 11.56 -13.77 17.30
CA GLU A 35 12.50 -12.69 16.97
C GLU A 35 12.90 -11.83 18.20
N ALA A 36 12.95 -12.48 19.35
CA ALA A 36 13.22 -11.85 20.65
C ALA A 36 12.20 -10.78 21.10
N TYR A 37 11.08 -10.65 20.42
CA TYR A 37 9.99 -9.78 20.88
C TYR A 37 9.22 -10.43 22.05
N PRO A 38 8.68 -9.63 22.97
CA PRO A 38 7.82 -10.15 24.03
C PRO A 38 6.52 -10.70 23.44
N GLY A 39 5.93 -11.73 24.08
CA GLY A 39 4.75 -12.43 23.57
C GLY A 39 3.51 -11.55 23.38
N ASP A 40 3.47 -10.38 24.01
CA ASP A 40 2.37 -9.42 23.94
C ASP A 40 2.58 -8.25 22.95
N VAL A 41 3.61 -8.31 22.08
CA VAL A 41 3.86 -7.25 21.09
C VAL A 41 2.71 -7.10 20.10
N PHE A 42 2.04 -8.19 19.74
CA PHE A 42 0.83 -8.13 18.93
C PHE A 42 -0.25 -7.28 19.61
N TYR A 43 -0.51 -7.53 20.89
CA TYR A 43 -1.47 -6.78 21.66
C TYR A 43 -1.09 -5.30 21.82
N LEU A 44 0.21 -5.00 21.93
CA LEU A 44 0.71 -3.62 21.95
C LEU A 44 0.24 -2.83 20.72
N HIS A 45 0.41 -3.40 19.52
CA HIS A 45 0.02 -2.76 18.26
C HIS A 45 -1.50 -2.80 18.02
N SER A 46 -2.15 -3.93 18.30
CA SER A 46 -3.60 -4.06 18.07
C SER A 46 -4.41 -3.09 18.91
N ARG A 47 -4.13 -2.95 20.21
CA ARG A 47 -4.83 -1.99 21.05
C ARG A 47 -4.61 -0.53 20.65
N LEU A 48 -3.46 -0.22 20.00
CA LEU A 48 -3.18 1.11 19.48
C LEU A 48 -3.97 1.37 18.19
N LEU A 49 -3.95 0.44 17.24
CA LEU A 49 -4.53 0.57 15.91
C LEU A 49 -6.05 0.42 15.91
N GLU A 50 -6.60 -0.47 16.72
CA GLU A 50 -8.05 -0.70 16.86
C GLU A 50 -8.83 0.48 17.46
N ARG A 51 -8.13 1.55 17.86
CA ARG A 51 -8.76 2.85 18.17
C ARG A 51 -9.25 3.57 16.91
N SER A 52 -8.74 3.18 15.76
CA SER A 52 -9.10 3.78 14.48
C SER A 52 -10.38 3.13 13.95
N SER A 53 -11.42 3.93 13.87
CA SER A 53 -12.75 3.47 13.47
C SER A 53 -13.63 4.66 13.08
N ARG A 54 -14.81 4.37 12.56
CA ARG A 54 -15.87 5.36 12.37
C ARG A 54 -17.02 5.08 13.34
N LEU A 55 -17.47 6.12 14.04
CA LEU A 55 -18.60 6.02 14.95
C LEU A 55 -19.93 6.11 14.19
N ASN A 56 -20.96 5.43 14.70
CA ASN A 56 -22.32 5.56 14.18
C ASN A 56 -22.88 6.98 14.33
N SER A 57 -22.42 7.72 15.35
CA SER A 57 -22.76 9.13 15.59
C SER A 57 -22.04 10.14 14.70
N GLY A 58 -21.19 9.66 13.79
CA GLY A 58 -20.30 10.49 12.99
C GLY A 58 -18.92 10.67 13.63
N GLY A 59 -17.96 11.14 12.83
CA GLY A 59 -16.55 11.24 13.19
C GLY A 59 -15.78 9.92 13.00
N SER A 60 -14.54 10.04 12.56
CA SER A 60 -13.68 8.89 12.28
C SER A 60 -12.24 9.13 12.68
N ILE A 61 -11.48 8.04 12.84
CA ILE A 61 -10.02 8.03 12.90
C ILE A 61 -9.52 7.08 11.84
N THR A 62 -8.66 7.58 10.96
CA THR A 62 -7.89 6.77 10.02
C THR A 62 -6.43 6.74 10.47
N ALA A 63 -5.87 5.56 10.70
CA ALA A 63 -4.48 5.39 11.06
C ALA A 63 -3.66 4.88 9.87
N LEU A 64 -2.51 5.50 9.64
CA LEU A 64 -1.48 5.06 8.69
C LEU A 64 -0.23 4.67 9.48
N PRO A 65 -0.11 3.41 9.92
CA PRO A 65 1.11 2.93 10.56
C PRO A 65 2.18 2.68 9.50
N ILE A 66 3.37 3.23 9.73
CA ILE A 66 4.54 2.97 8.90
C ILE A 66 5.30 1.81 9.51
N ILE A 67 5.68 0.85 8.68
CA ILE A 67 6.51 -0.31 9.02
C ILE A 67 7.71 -0.35 8.10
N GLU A 68 8.90 -0.42 8.67
CA GLU A 68 10.12 -0.68 7.94
C GLU A 68 10.28 -2.19 7.73
N THR A 69 10.58 -2.61 6.51
CA THR A 69 10.96 -3.99 6.18
C THR A 69 12.45 -4.05 5.89
N GLN A 70 13.08 -5.18 6.18
CA GLN A 70 14.45 -5.46 5.75
C GLN A 70 14.39 -6.21 4.42
N ASP A 71 15.05 -5.69 3.39
CA ASP A 71 15.08 -6.28 2.04
C ASP A 71 13.70 -6.61 1.44
N GLY A 72 12.68 -5.83 1.82
CA GLY A 72 11.30 -6.07 1.36
C GLY A 72 10.60 -7.26 2.01
N ASP A 73 11.18 -7.88 3.05
CA ASP A 73 10.57 -9.04 3.71
C ASP A 73 9.34 -8.64 4.54
N VAL A 74 8.16 -8.84 3.95
CA VAL A 74 6.87 -8.66 4.62
C VAL A 74 6.44 -9.86 5.46
N SER A 75 7.19 -10.98 5.41
CA SER A 75 6.91 -12.19 6.19
C SER A 75 7.49 -12.16 7.60
N ALA A 76 8.32 -11.17 7.90
CA ALA A 76 8.87 -10.94 9.23
C ALA A 76 7.77 -10.71 10.28
N TYR A 77 8.11 -10.89 11.55
CA TYR A 77 7.13 -10.95 12.64
C TYR A 77 6.32 -9.66 12.81
N ILE A 78 6.97 -8.50 12.83
CA ILE A 78 6.25 -7.22 13.02
C ILE A 78 5.41 -6.85 11.79
N PRO A 79 5.92 -6.90 10.53
CA PRO A 79 5.10 -6.66 9.35
C PRO A 79 3.84 -7.54 9.29
N THR A 80 3.98 -8.86 9.50
CA THR A 80 2.82 -9.78 9.46
C THR A 80 1.79 -9.47 10.53
N ASN A 81 2.22 -9.10 11.74
CA ASN A 81 1.31 -8.70 12.81
C ASN A 81 0.50 -7.45 12.41
N VAL A 82 1.17 -6.41 11.91
CA VAL A 82 0.50 -5.15 11.55
C VAL A 82 -0.42 -5.32 10.34
N ILE A 83 -0.02 -6.09 9.32
CA ILE A 83 -0.88 -6.43 8.17
C ILE A 83 -2.16 -7.15 8.64
N SER A 84 -2.06 -8.04 9.63
CA SER A 84 -3.22 -8.75 10.15
C SER A 84 -4.18 -7.86 10.95
N ILE A 85 -3.67 -6.84 11.62
CA ILE A 85 -4.46 -5.88 12.40
C ILE A 85 -5.16 -4.86 11.48
N THR A 86 -4.48 -4.38 10.45
CA THR A 86 -4.95 -3.31 9.57
C THR A 86 -5.89 -3.81 8.46
N ASP A 87 -6.64 -2.91 7.84
CA ASP A 87 -7.57 -3.21 6.72
C ASP A 87 -6.87 -3.29 5.36
N GLY A 88 -5.58 -3.41 5.34
CA GLY A 88 -4.77 -3.54 4.13
C GLY A 88 -3.40 -2.89 4.29
N GLN A 89 -2.64 -2.90 3.22
CA GLN A 89 -1.30 -2.33 3.17
C GLN A 89 -1.03 -1.60 1.85
N ILE A 90 -0.24 -0.55 1.92
CA ILE A 90 0.41 0.09 0.78
C ILE A 90 1.86 -0.39 0.78
N PHE A 91 2.26 -1.15 -0.23
CA PHE A 91 3.59 -1.72 -0.33
C PHE A 91 4.48 -0.84 -1.21
N LEU A 92 5.61 -0.38 -0.65
CA LEU A 92 6.60 0.43 -1.35
C LEU A 92 7.83 -0.43 -1.66
N GLU A 93 8.30 -0.39 -2.91
CA GLU A 93 9.46 -1.15 -3.37
C GLU A 93 10.62 -0.24 -3.74
N SER A 94 11.82 -0.60 -3.28
CA SER A 94 13.04 0.13 -3.60
C SER A 94 13.36 0.10 -5.10
N ASP A 95 13.12 -1.02 -5.76
CA ASP A 95 13.39 -1.19 -7.19
C ASP A 95 12.54 -0.25 -8.04
N LEU A 96 11.24 -0.13 -7.73
CA LEU A 96 10.36 0.84 -8.37
C LEU A 96 10.83 2.28 -8.15
N PHE A 97 11.34 2.58 -6.96
CA PHE A 97 11.87 3.90 -6.65
C PHE A 97 13.11 4.22 -7.50
N PHE A 98 14.03 3.27 -7.64
CA PHE A 98 15.23 3.42 -8.47
C PHE A 98 14.92 3.44 -9.97
N GLU A 99 13.87 2.77 -10.41
CA GLU A 99 13.34 2.86 -11.79
C GLU A 99 12.66 4.22 -12.07
N GLY A 100 12.52 5.09 -11.07
CA GLY A 100 11.90 6.41 -11.20
C GLY A 100 10.39 6.42 -11.03
N GLN A 101 9.78 5.32 -10.60
CA GLN A 101 8.38 5.26 -10.23
C GLN A 101 8.18 5.94 -8.87
N ARG A 102 7.53 7.09 -8.85
CA ARG A 102 7.27 7.87 -7.62
C ARG A 102 5.83 8.36 -7.58
N PRO A 103 5.06 7.96 -6.55
CA PRO A 103 5.42 7.08 -5.43
C PRO A 103 5.73 5.65 -5.88
N ALA A 104 6.64 4.98 -5.17
CA ALA A 104 7.12 3.62 -5.49
C ALA A 104 6.15 2.52 -5.03
N VAL A 105 4.85 2.70 -5.30
CA VAL A 105 3.78 1.81 -4.85
C VAL A 105 3.69 0.58 -5.76
N ASN A 106 3.85 -0.59 -5.17
CA ASN A 106 3.52 -1.83 -5.85
C ASN A 106 2.00 -2.07 -5.78
N VAL A 107 1.30 -1.81 -6.89
CA VAL A 107 -0.16 -1.96 -6.99
C VAL A 107 -0.60 -3.43 -6.86
N GLY A 108 0.24 -4.37 -7.27
CA GLY A 108 -0.05 -5.82 -7.19
C GLY A 108 -0.09 -6.33 -5.75
N LEU A 109 0.89 -5.93 -4.93
CA LEU A 109 1.04 -6.34 -3.54
C LEU A 109 0.25 -5.48 -2.54
N SER A 110 -0.13 -4.27 -2.96
CA SER A 110 -0.95 -3.38 -2.14
C SER A 110 -2.41 -3.85 -2.13
N VAL A 111 -3.02 -3.88 -0.96
CA VAL A 111 -4.38 -4.38 -0.76
C VAL A 111 -5.15 -3.43 0.15
N SER A 112 -6.42 -3.20 -0.17
CA SER A 112 -7.37 -2.57 0.73
C SER A 112 -8.64 -3.40 0.84
N ARG A 113 -8.97 -3.85 2.06
CA ARG A 113 -10.17 -4.65 2.32
C ARG A 113 -11.44 -3.80 2.27
N VAL A 114 -11.32 -2.51 2.57
CA VAL A 114 -12.45 -1.57 2.71
C VAL A 114 -12.49 -0.51 1.60
N GLY A 115 -11.39 -0.31 0.85
CA GLY A 115 -11.26 0.76 -0.13
C GLY A 115 -12.33 0.73 -1.23
N GLY A 116 -12.74 -0.44 -1.67
CA GLY A 116 -13.80 -0.59 -2.68
C GLY A 116 -15.15 -0.04 -2.24
N ALA A 117 -15.45 -0.07 -0.94
CA ALA A 117 -16.68 0.53 -0.39
C ALA A 117 -16.62 2.07 -0.30
N ALA A 118 -15.41 2.61 -0.15
CA ALA A 118 -15.17 4.05 -0.06
C ALA A 118 -15.12 4.74 -1.44
N GLN A 119 -14.87 3.98 -2.51
CA GLN A 119 -14.79 4.53 -3.87
C GLN A 119 -16.14 5.02 -4.37
N THR A 120 -16.13 6.15 -5.10
CA THR A 120 -17.29 6.57 -5.90
C THR A 120 -17.54 5.57 -7.04
N LYS A 121 -18.78 5.52 -7.54
CA LYS A 121 -19.13 4.64 -8.67
C LYS A 121 -18.24 4.91 -9.91
N ALA A 122 -17.92 6.17 -10.16
CA ALA A 122 -17.06 6.58 -11.26
C ALA A 122 -15.63 6.02 -11.10
N MET A 123 -15.01 6.21 -9.93
CA MET A 123 -13.67 5.71 -9.63
C MET A 123 -13.62 4.17 -9.69
N LYS A 124 -14.62 3.50 -9.13
CA LYS A 124 -14.70 2.03 -9.16
C LYS A 124 -14.77 1.48 -10.59
N LYS A 125 -15.48 2.18 -11.49
CA LYS A 125 -15.54 1.80 -12.90
C LYS A 125 -14.21 2.10 -13.61
N ALA A 126 -13.63 3.27 -13.39
CA ALA A 126 -12.39 3.71 -14.04
C ALA A 126 -11.15 2.88 -13.61
N SER A 127 -11.10 2.41 -12.37
CA SER A 127 -9.97 1.63 -11.84
C SER A 127 -10.13 0.11 -11.97
N GLY A 128 -11.24 -0.37 -12.52
CA GLY A 128 -11.59 -1.80 -12.48
C GLY A 128 -10.61 -2.71 -13.21
N SER A 129 -10.11 -2.29 -14.37
CA SER A 129 -9.13 -3.02 -15.19
C SER A 129 -7.68 -2.76 -14.81
N LEU A 130 -7.40 -1.64 -14.14
CA LEU A 130 -6.05 -1.13 -13.90
C LEU A 130 -5.11 -2.17 -13.28
N ARG A 131 -5.54 -2.85 -12.22
CA ARG A 131 -4.72 -3.84 -11.51
C ARG A 131 -4.36 -5.03 -12.40
N ILE A 132 -5.29 -5.51 -13.21
CA ILE A 132 -5.10 -6.63 -14.13
C ILE A 132 -4.13 -6.21 -15.24
N ASN A 133 -4.34 -5.04 -15.84
CA ASN A 133 -3.49 -4.51 -16.92
C ASN A 133 -2.04 -4.30 -16.44
N LEU A 134 -1.85 -3.79 -15.21
CA LEU A 134 -0.51 -3.63 -14.63
C LEU A 134 0.15 -4.97 -14.29
N ALA A 135 -0.59 -5.97 -13.82
CA ALA A 135 -0.06 -7.30 -13.57
C ALA A 135 0.41 -7.96 -14.88
N GLN A 136 -0.39 -7.90 -15.93
CA GLN A 136 -0.03 -8.40 -17.26
C GLN A 136 1.17 -7.67 -17.84
N TYR A 137 1.23 -6.35 -17.68
CA TYR A 137 2.39 -5.57 -18.13
C TYR A 137 3.69 -6.01 -17.45
N ARG A 138 3.67 -6.23 -16.12
CA ARG A 138 4.86 -6.69 -15.38
C ARG A 138 5.32 -8.06 -15.85
N GLU A 139 4.40 -9.00 -15.97
CA GLU A 139 4.70 -10.34 -16.47
C GLU A 139 5.32 -10.30 -17.88
N MET A 140 4.73 -9.52 -18.80
CA MET A 140 5.28 -9.37 -20.13
C MET A 140 6.62 -8.64 -20.16
N LYS A 141 6.83 -7.61 -19.33
CA LYS A 141 8.10 -6.89 -19.22
C LYS A 141 9.26 -7.85 -18.88
N GLU A 142 9.03 -8.81 -17.98
CA GLU A 142 10.04 -9.82 -17.66
C GLU A 142 10.32 -10.75 -18.85
N PHE A 143 9.30 -11.21 -19.56
CA PHE A 143 9.48 -12.05 -20.75
C PHE A 143 10.20 -11.34 -21.89
N THR A 144 9.99 -10.05 -22.09
CA THR A 144 10.59 -9.30 -23.20
C THR A 144 12.09 -9.12 -23.06
N GLN A 145 12.66 -9.28 -21.88
CA GLN A 145 14.11 -9.28 -21.70
C GLN A 145 14.79 -10.47 -22.41
N PHE A 146 14.03 -11.52 -22.73
CA PHE A 146 14.53 -12.76 -23.33
C PHE A 146 14.04 -13.01 -24.77
N ALA A 147 13.06 -12.22 -25.26
CA ALA A 147 12.46 -12.43 -26.58
C ALA A 147 12.97 -11.40 -27.59
N SER A 148 13.53 -11.90 -28.71
CA SER A 148 14.04 -11.04 -29.79
C SER A 148 12.94 -10.50 -30.72
N ASP A 149 11.82 -11.21 -30.88
CA ASP A 149 10.70 -10.84 -31.75
C ASP A 149 9.37 -10.90 -30.99
N LEU A 150 8.72 -9.74 -30.86
CA LEU A 150 7.40 -9.61 -30.27
C LEU A 150 6.36 -9.39 -31.37
N ASP A 151 5.23 -10.05 -31.22
CA ASP A 151 4.08 -9.79 -32.09
C ASP A 151 3.45 -8.39 -31.77
N ASP A 152 2.67 -7.87 -32.72
CA ASP A 152 2.12 -6.52 -32.60
C ASP A 152 1.07 -6.39 -31.46
N ALA A 153 0.42 -7.48 -31.06
CA ALA A 153 -0.52 -7.48 -29.95
C ALA A 153 0.22 -7.29 -28.63
N THR A 154 1.30 -8.03 -28.42
CA THR A 154 2.18 -7.92 -27.24
C THR A 154 2.83 -6.53 -27.15
N LYS A 155 3.29 -5.97 -28.28
CA LYS A 155 3.83 -4.60 -28.32
C LYS A 155 2.81 -3.56 -27.84
N ARG A 156 1.57 -3.63 -28.32
CA ARG A 156 0.49 -2.71 -27.91
C ARG A 156 0.19 -2.83 -26.41
N GLN A 157 0.16 -4.05 -25.90
CA GLN A 157 -0.14 -4.30 -24.50
C GLN A 157 0.99 -3.79 -23.60
N LEU A 158 2.26 -3.93 -24.01
CA LEU A 158 3.40 -3.34 -23.32
C LEU A 158 3.34 -1.81 -23.33
N GLN A 159 3.04 -1.22 -24.48
CA GLN A 159 2.90 0.23 -24.59
C GLN A 159 1.77 0.76 -23.70
N HIS A 160 0.62 0.11 -23.67
CA HIS A 160 -0.48 0.46 -22.79
C HIS A 160 -0.09 0.38 -21.31
N GLY A 161 0.56 -0.71 -20.90
CA GLY A 161 1.05 -0.86 -19.52
C GLY A 161 2.10 0.20 -19.14
N GLN A 162 2.98 0.58 -20.07
CA GLN A 162 3.95 1.64 -19.85
C GLN A 162 3.28 3.01 -19.64
N VAL A 163 2.25 3.32 -20.43
CA VAL A 163 1.43 4.54 -20.25
C VAL A 163 0.76 4.55 -18.88
N LEU A 164 0.17 3.41 -18.45
CA LEU A 164 -0.43 3.30 -17.12
C LEU A 164 0.59 3.53 -16.01
N MET A 165 1.81 2.98 -16.12
CA MET A 165 2.87 3.21 -15.13
C MET A 165 3.28 4.68 -15.09
N GLU A 166 3.36 5.35 -16.23
CA GLU A 166 3.70 6.79 -16.27
C GLU A 166 2.61 7.65 -15.63
N LEU A 167 1.34 7.33 -15.88
CA LEU A 167 0.19 8.03 -15.29
C LEU A 167 0.11 7.89 -13.76
N LEU A 168 0.65 6.82 -13.20
CA LEU A 168 0.69 6.61 -11.75
C LEU A 168 1.80 7.39 -11.05
N LYS A 169 2.70 8.03 -11.79
CA LYS A 169 3.69 8.94 -11.20
C LYS A 169 3.02 10.23 -10.75
N GLN A 170 3.37 10.68 -9.55
CA GLN A 170 2.83 11.92 -8.98
C GLN A 170 3.96 12.79 -8.43
N PRO A 171 4.00 14.09 -8.76
CA PRO A 171 4.86 15.05 -8.10
C PRO A 171 4.50 15.19 -6.61
N LEU A 172 5.49 15.40 -5.75
CA LEU A 172 5.34 15.36 -4.29
C LEU A 172 4.24 16.28 -3.74
N ASN A 173 4.08 17.48 -4.29
CA ASN A 173 3.16 18.50 -3.75
C ASN A 173 2.05 18.92 -4.74
N HIS A 174 1.73 18.06 -5.70
CA HIS A 174 0.70 18.32 -6.71
C HIS A 174 -0.32 17.19 -6.77
N PRO A 175 -1.17 17.04 -5.73
CA PRO A 175 -2.21 16.01 -5.75
C PRO A 175 -3.25 16.33 -6.84
N MET A 176 -3.71 15.30 -7.52
CA MET A 176 -4.80 15.42 -8.48
C MET A 176 -6.15 15.47 -7.77
N SER A 177 -7.10 16.22 -8.33
CA SER A 177 -8.48 16.16 -7.86
C SER A 177 -9.09 14.77 -8.16
N HIS A 178 -10.11 14.38 -7.38
CA HIS A 178 -10.80 13.11 -7.61
C HIS A 178 -11.41 13.02 -9.02
N ALA A 179 -11.90 14.12 -9.56
CA ALA A 179 -12.46 14.17 -10.92
C ALA A 179 -11.37 13.96 -11.99
N ASP A 180 -10.23 14.63 -11.83
CA ASP A 180 -9.09 14.48 -12.74
C ASP A 180 -8.54 13.06 -12.75
N MET A 181 -8.42 12.43 -11.56
CA MET A 181 -8.01 11.02 -11.46
C MET A 181 -8.95 10.09 -12.25
N VAL A 182 -10.26 10.29 -12.16
CA VAL A 182 -11.23 9.47 -12.91
C VAL A 182 -11.08 9.70 -14.42
N ILE A 183 -10.96 10.96 -14.85
CA ILE A 183 -10.81 11.30 -16.28
C ILE A 183 -9.55 10.67 -16.85
N VAL A 184 -8.42 10.86 -16.17
CA VAL A 184 -7.11 10.32 -16.61
C VAL A 184 -7.16 8.80 -16.73
N LEU A 185 -7.74 8.09 -15.75
CA LEU A 185 -7.87 6.64 -15.81
C LEU A 185 -8.78 6.16 -16.96
N VAL A 186 -9.88 6.85 -17.22
CA VAL A 186 -10.79 6.51 -18.33
C VAL A 186 -10.13 6.73 -19.69
N VAL A 187 -9.40 7.84 -19.86
CA VAL A 187 -8.67 8.14 -21.10
C VAL A 187 -7.57 7.09 -21.33
N ALA A 188 -6.83 6.74 -20.30
CA ALA A 188 -5.78 5.71 -20.38
C ALA A 188 -6.35 4.33 -20.74
N ASP A 189 -7.49 3.93 -20.14
CA ASP A 189 -8.12 2.64 -20.42
C ASP A 189 -8.68 2.58 -21.87
N ALA A 190 -9.09 3.73 -22.42
CA ALA A 190 -9.52 3.87 -23.82
C ALA A 190 -8.35 3.81 -24.83
N GLY A 191 -7.11 3.85 -24.39
CA GLY A 191 -5.94 3.81 -25.25
C GLY A 191 -5.69 5.11 -26.03
N ILE A 192 -6.14 6.24 -25.49
CA ILE A 192 -6.01 7.59 -26.08
C ILE A 192 -4.83 8.31 -25.45
#